data_76508490ee9f149afbdcdaa229c495e9
#
_entry.id   76508490ee9f149afbdcdaa229c495e9
#
_cell.length_a   1.000
_cell.length_b   1.000
_cell.length_c   1.000
_cell.angle_alpha   90.00
_cell.angle_beta   90.00
_cell.angle_gamma   90.00
#
_symmetry.space_group_name_H-M   'P 1'
#
loop_
_entity.id
_entity.type
_entity.pdbx_description
1 polymer ?
#
loop_
_entity_poly.entity_id
_entity_poly.type
_entity_poly.pdbx_seq_one_letter_code
_entity_poly.pdbx_strand_id
1 'polypeptide(L)'
;MLRRAWQAGASVPYPVEQTEDGLMMEFIGDDSQAAPKLAQARLSDEELASAWQQLVGSVLALTMAGLVHADLSAYNLLWWEGRLVVIDLPQAVEFTTNTDAFDLLHRDVANVGEWFGRRGLAIDVEAVYAELVTVAWLG
;
A
#
# COMPACT_ATOMS: atom_id res chain seq x y z
N MET A 1 1.54 13.90 1.55
CA MET A 1 1.78 12.45 1.39
C MET A 1 0.81 11.79 0.43
N LEU A 2 -0.48 11.91 0.65
CA LEU A 2 -1.48 11.29 -0.23
C LEU A 2 -1.34 11.75 -1.69
N ARG A 3 -1.22 13.05 -1.91
CA ARG A 3 -1.06 13.62 -3.26
C ARG A 3 0.22 13.10 -3.94
N ARG A 4 1.33 13.04 -3.23
CA ARG A 4 2.59 12.51 -3.77
C ARG A 4 2.43 11.03 -4.15
N ALA A 5 1.79 10.24 -3.30
CA ALA A 5 1.53 8.83 -3.56
C ALA A 5 0.64 8.66 -4.81
N TRP A 6 -0.43 9.44 -4.92
CA TRP A 6 -1.34 9.39 -6.06
C TRP A 6 -0.63 9.79 -7.36
N GLN A 7 0.15 10.88 -7.32
CA GLN A 7 0.91 11.35 -8.49
C GLN A 7 1.98 10.35 -8.93
N ALA A 8 2.53 9.57 -8.01
CA ALA A 8 3.50 8.54 -8.32
C ALA A 8 2.88 7.27 -8.92
N GLY A 9 1.55 7.18 -8.96
CA GLY A 9 0.84 6.05 -9.53
C GLY A 9 0.50 4.94 -8.54
N ALA A 10 0.69 5.16 -7.24
CA ALA A 10 0.23 4.21 -6.22
C ALA A 10 -1.31 4.14 -6.22
N SER A 11 -1.85 2.96 -5.96
CA SER A 11 -3.30 2.78 -5.85
C SER A 11 -3.77 3.29 -4.48
N VAL A 12 -4.07 4.56 -4.42
CA VAL A 12 -4.51 5.27 -3.21
C VAL A 12 -5.77 6.07 -3.53
N PRO A 13 -6.55 6.48 -2.51
CA PRO A 13 -7.70 7.33 -2.76
C PRO A 13 -7.29 8.64 -3.44
N TYR A 14 -8.11 9.11 -4.38
CA TYR A 14 -7.85 10.39 -5.04
C TYR A 14 -7.91 11.53 -4.02
N PRO A 15 -6.88 12.38 -3.93
CA PRO A 15 -6.87 13.52 -3.00
C PRO A 15 -7.73 14.65 -3.57
N VAL A 16 -8.92 14.85 -2.97
CA VAL A 16 -9.88 15.85 -3.46
C VAL A 16 -9.50 17.24 -2.99
N GLU A 17 -9.27 17.40 -1.69
CA GLU A 17 -8.97 18.71 -1.10
C GLU A 17 -8.24 18.53 0.22
N GLN A 18 -7.30 19.45 0.51
CA GLN A 18 -6.67 19.54 1.81
C GLN A 18 -7.10 20.85 2.46
N THR A 19 -7.70 20.76 3.65
CA THR A 19 -8.18 21.89 4.43
C THR A 19 -7.49 21.94 5.79
N GLU A 20 -7.73 23.00 6.56
CA GLU A 20 -7.23 23.10 7.94
C GLU A 20 -7.75 22.01 8.84
N ASP A 21 -8.97 21.51 8.57
CA ASP A 21 -9.63 20.47 9.37
C ASP A 21 -9.25 19.05 8.94
N GLY A 22 -8.51 18.89 7.85
CA GLY A 22 -8.07 17.58 7.38
C GLY A 22 -8.00 17.48 5.87
N LEU A 23 -7.88 16.25 5.40
CA LEU A 23 -7.77 15.89 3.99
C LEU A 23 -9.08 15.27 3.52
N MET A 24 -9.68 15.85 2.49
CA MET A 24 -10.77 15.21 1.76
C MET A 24 -10.20 14.31 0.69
N MET A 25 -10.68 13.08 0.63
CA MET A 25 -10.22 12.10 -0.35
C MET A 25 -11.41 11.35 -0.95
N GLU A 26 -11.14 10.63 -2.02
CA GLU A 26 -12.12 9.79 -2.68
C GLU A 26 -12.71 8.78 -1.70
N PHE A 27 -14.05 8.65 -1.70
CA PHE A 27 -14.71 7.55 -1.00
C PHE A 27 -14.62 6.29 -1.86
N ILE A 28 -14.17 5.20 -1.25
CA ILE A 28 -14.07 3.91 -1.93
C ILE A 28 -15.27 3.06 -1.51
N GLY A 29 -16.13 2.75 -2.48
CA GLY A 29 -17.37 2.03 -2.23
C GLY A 29 -18.46 2.53 -3.15
N ASP A 30 -19.74 2.28 -2.75
CA ASP A 30 -20.91 2.76 -3.47
C ASP A 30 -21.92 3.37 -2.48
N ASP A 31 -23.14 3.70 -2.98
CA ASP A 31 -24.18 4.34 -2.18
C ASP A 31 -24.67 3.45 -1.02
N SER A 32 -24.46 2.15 -1.09
CA SER A 32 -24.98 1.20 -0.10
C SER A 32 -23.92 0.77 0.92
N GLN A 33 -22.63 0.85 0.59
CA GLN A 33 -21.59 0.37 1.49
C GLN A 33 -20.21 0.93 1.16
N ALA A 34 -19.39 1.08 2.19
CA ALA A 34 -17.94 1.33 2.04
C ALA A 34 -17.24 0.04 1.61
N ALA A 35 -16.13 0.19 0.90
CA ALA A 35 -15.28 -0.95 0.54
C ALA A 35 -14.78 -1.66 1.80
N PRO A 36 -14.80 -3.00 1.84
CA PRO A 36 -14.27 -3.73 2.97
C PRO A 36 -12.74 -3.61 3.04
N LYS A 37 -12.22 -3.71 4.24
CA LYS A 37 -10.77 -3.89 4.42
C LYS A 37 -10.38 -5.26 3.87
N LEU A 38 -9.17 -5.34 3.31
CA LEU A 38 -8.66 -6.59 2.77
C LEU A 38 -8.72 -7.71 3.82
N ALA A 39 -8.40 -7.39 5.08
CA ALA A 39 -8.46 -8.35 6.19
C ALA A 39 -9.83 -9.00 6.36
N GLN A 40 -10.90 -8.36 5.91
CA GLN A 40 -12.29 -8.82 6.04
C GLN A 40 -12.88 -9.31 4.72
N ALA A 41 -12.17 -9.14 3.62
CA ALA A 41 -12.63 -9.54 2.30
C ALA A 41 -12.33 -11.03 2.06
N ARG A 42 -13.19 -11.68 1.27
CA ARG A 42 -12.96 -13.04 0.79
C ARG A 42 -12.60 -12.96 -0.68
N LEU A 43 -11.39 -13.39 -1.00
CA LEU A 43 -10.86 -13.34 -2.35
C LEU A 43 -10.70 -14.75 -2.91
N SER A 44 -11.02 -14.93 -4.19
CA SER A 44 -10.65 -16.12 -4.92
C SER A 44 -9.12 -16.17 -5.08
N ASP A 45 -8.58 -17.31 -5.50
CA ASP A 45 -7.15 -17.43 -5.74
C ASP A 45 -6.66 -16.43 -6.80
N GLU A 46 -7.45 -16.20 -7.85
CA GLU A 46 -7.13 -15.23 -8.89
C GLU A 46 -7.15 -13.78 -8.35
N GLU A 47 -8.17 -13.46 -7.55
CA GLU A 47 -8.26 -12.14 -6.91
C GLU A 47 -7.11 -11.92 -5.94
N LEU A 48 -6.74 -12.94 -5.18
CA LEU A 48 -5.63 -12.87 -4.23
C LEU A 48 -4.30 -12.58 -4.95
N ALA A 49 -4.05 -13.27 -6.07
CA ALA A 49 -2.86 -13.02 -6.89
C ALA A 49 -2.87 -11.60 -7.47
N SER A 50 -4.02 -11.15 -7.97
CA SER A 50 -4.18 -9.79 -8.48
C SER A 50 -3.94 -8.74 -7.38
N ALA A 51 -4.50 -8.95 -6.21
CA ALA A 51 -4.32 -8.05 -5.07
C ALA A 51 -2.85 -7.92 -4.69
N TRP A 52 -2.12 -9.03 -4.65
CA TRP A 52 -0.69 -9.01 -4.35
C TRP A 52 0.09 -8.21 -5.39
N GLN A 53 -0.17 -8.44 -6.68
CA GLN A 53 0.50 -7.70 -7.75
C GLN A 53 0.22 -6.20 -7.67
N GLN A 54 -1.04 -5.81 -7.40
CA GLN A 54 -1.41 -4.41 -7.22
C GLN A 54 -0.71 -3.80 -6.01
N LEU A 55 -0.60 -4.55 -4.91
CA LEU A 55 0.07 -4.08 -3.70
C LEU A 55 1.56 -3.84 -3.96
N VAL A 56 2.25 -4.80 -4.56
CA VAL A 56 3.68 -4.65 -4.89
C VAL A 56 3.89 -3.45 -5.82
N GLY A 57 3.03 -3.29 -6.82
CA GLY A 57 3.08 -2.12 -7.71
C GLY A 57 2.89 -0.80 -6.98
N SER A 58 1.99 -0.75 -6.00
CA SER A 58 1.76 0.46 -5.21
C SER A 58 2.93 0.76 -4.27
N VAL A 59 3.48 -0.26 -3.61
CA VAL A 59 4.66 -0.09 -2.76
C VAL A 59 5.87 0.36 -3.58
N LEU A 60 6.03 -0.20 -4.79
CA LEU A 60 7.06 0.24 -5.72
C LEU A 60 6.89 1.72 -6.09
N ALA A 61 5.67 2.15 -6.41
CA ALA A 61 5.38 3.54 -6.72
C ALA A 61 5.69 4.47 -5.54
N LEU A 62 5.32 4.08 -4.32
CA LEU A 62 5.67 4.81 -3.11
C LEU A 62 7.20 4.94 -2.96
N THR A 63 7.91 3.83 -3.15
CA THR A 63 9.38 3.79 -3.06
C THR A 63 10.01 4.73 -4.09
N MET A 64 9.52 4.73 -5.32
CA MET A 64 9.98 5.66 -6.35
C MET A 64 9.73 7.12 -5.99
N ALA A 65 8.68 7.39 -5.24
CA ALA A 65 8.37 8.74 -4.73
C ALA A 65 9.16 9.08 -3.46
N GLY A 66 10.00 8.18 -2.98
CA GLY A 66 10.78 8.39 -1.75
C GLY A 66 10.02 8.13 -0.46
N LEU A 67 8.92 7.40 -0.52
CA LEU A 67 7.99 7.19 0.60
C LEU A 67 7.94 5.74 1.06
N VAL A 68 7.77 5.55 2.37
CA VAL A 68 7.45 4.27 3.00
C VAL A 68 6.15 4.45 3.78
N HIS A 69 5.20 3.53 3.63
CA HIS A 69 3.92 3.60 4.35
C HIS A 69 4.13 3.58 5.87
N ALA A 70 5.00 2.69 6.35
CA ALA A 70 5.43 2.54 7.74
C ALA A 70 4.40 1.89 8.67
N ASP A 71 3.24 1.47 8.17
CA ASP A 71 2.24 0.73 8.95
C ASP A 71 1.35 -0.12 8.05
N LEU A 72 1.95 -0.72 7.03
CA LEU A 72 1.20 -1.48 6.03
C LEU A 72 0.70 -2.81 6.62
N SER A 73 -0.57 -3.08 6.41
CA SER A 73 -1.21 -4.33 6.83
C SER A 73 -2.50 -4.53 6.04
N ALA A 74 -3.11 -5.71 6.15
CA ALA A 74 -4.39 -5.97 5.52
C ALA A 74 -5.53 -5.08 6.06
N TYR A 75 -5.32 -4.40 7.19
CA TYR A 75 -6.28 -3.44 7.75
C TYR A 75 -6.14 -2.05 7.13
N ASN A 76 -5.02 -1.74 6.48
CA ASN A 76 -4.78 -0.48 5.78
C ASN A 76 -4.90 -0.63 4.26
N LEU A 77 -5.55 -1.67 3.82
CA LEU A 77 -5.83 -1.98 2.43
C LEU A 77 -7.33 -2.18 2.26
N LEU A 78 -7.89 -1.60 1.20
CA LEU A 78 -9.28 -1.82 0.82
C LEU A 78 -9.33 -2.68 -0.45
N TRP A 79 -10.38 -3.48 -0.57
CA TRP A 79 -10.63 -4.25 -1.78
C TRP A 79 -12.01 -3.89 -2.33
N TRP A 80 -12.05 -3.35 -3.54
CA TRP A 80 -13.31 -2.92 -4.14
C TRP A 80 -13.30 -3.18 -5.65
N GLU A 81 -14.24 -4.02 -6.09
CA GLU A 81 -14.44 -4.31 -7.51
C GLU A 81 -13.15 -4.67 -8.25
N GLY A 82 -12.32 -5.53 -7.67
CA GLY A 82 -11.07 -5.98 -8.25
C GLY A 82 -9.92 -4.99 -8.10
N ARG A 83 -10.10 -3.91 -7.34
CA ARG A 83 -9.08 -2.89 -7.10
C ARG A 83 -8.62 -2.92 -5.65
N LEU A 84 -7.32 -2.99 -5.47
CA LEU A 84 -6.70 -2.82 -4.16
C LEU A 84 -6.40 -1.32 -3.96
N VAL A 85 -6.73 -0.79 -2.79
CA VAL A 85 -6.47 0.61 -2.46
C VAL A 85 -5.72 0.70 -1.13
N VAL A 86 -4.58 1.40 -1.13
CA VAL A 86 -3.78 1.64 0.07
C VAL A 86 -4.30 2.89 0.77
N ILE A 87 -4.56 2.77 2.06
CA ILE A 87 -5.05 3.90 2.87
C ILE A 87 -4.11 4.16 4.05
N ASP A 88 -4.42 5.21 4.81
CA ASP A 88 -3.72 5.57 6.06
C ASP A 88 -2.29 6.06 5.83
N LEU A 89 -2.13 6.94 4.85
CA LEU A 89 -0.86 7.52 4.45
C LEU A 89 -0.29 8.62 5.36
N PRO A 90 -1.04 9.28 6.27
CA PRO A 90 -0.44 10.26 7.17
C PRO A 90 0.72 9.73 8.01
N GLN A 91 0.83 8.41 8.17
CA GLN A 91 1.94 7.76 8.89
C GLN A 91 3.18 7.55 8.02
N ALA A 92 3.08 7.77 6.70
CA ALA A 92 4.18 7.55 5.76
C ALA A 92 5.40 8.41 6.12
N VAL A 93 6.58 7.84 5.91
CA VAL A 93 7.85 8.51 6.16
C VAL A 93 8.66 8.61 4.86
N GLU A 94 9.65 9.49 4.86
CA GLU A 94 10.52 9.69 3.72
C GLU A 94 11.87 9.01 3.95
N PHE A 95 12.44 8.41 2.89
CA PHE A 95 13.77 7.80 2.97
C PHE A 95 14.84 8.82 3.33
N THR A 96 14.69 10.09 2.90
CA THR A 96 15.70 11.13 3.08
C THR A 96 15.73 11.70 4.49
N THR A 97 14.65 11.57 5.25
CA THR A 97 14.52 12.21 6.57
C THR A 97 14.39 11.24 7.72
N ASN A 98 14.10 9.97 7.44
CA ASN A 98 13.91 8.96 8.48
C ASN A 98 14.97 7.88 8.35
N THR A 99 15.83 7.75 9.37
CA THR A 99 16.94 6.78 9.37
C THR A 99 16.47 5.33 9.46
N ASP A 100 15.23 5.11 9.91
CA ASP A 100 14.64 3.77 10.04
C ASP A 100 13.80 3.37 8.82
N ALA A 101 13.78 4.20 7.76
CA ALA A 101 12.88 3.99 6.62
C ALA A 101 13.05 2.61 5.97
N PHE A 102 14.26 2.12 5.80
CA PHE A 102 14.50 0.80 5.20
C PHE A 102 13.99 -0.33 6.10
N ASP A 103 14.18 -0.23 7.41
CA ASP A 103 13.65 -1.21 8.36
C ASP A 103 12.13 -1.20 8.37
N LEU A 104 11.53 -0.01 8.28
CA LEU A 104 10.08 0.14 8.20
C LEU A 104 9.53 -0.45 6.89
N LEU A 105 10.24 -0.25 5.77
CA LEU A 105 9.87 -0.86 4.50
C LEU A 105 9.90 -2.40 4.59
N HIS A 106 10.95 -2.96 5.17
CA HIS A 106 11.05 -4.40 5.38
C HIS A 106 9.89 -4.93 6.23
N ARG A 107 9.57 -4.23 7.31
CA ARG A 107 8.43 -4.58 8.17
C ARG A 107 7.12 -4.55 7.41
N ASP A 108 6.89 -3.51 6.57
CA ASP A 108 5.70 -3.41 5.76
C ASP A 108 5.56 -4.61 4.82
N VAL A 109 6.63 -4.95 4.11
CA VAL A 109 6.63 -6.09 3.17
C VAL A 109 6.41 -7.40 3.92
N ALA A 110 7.05 -7.58 5.07
CA ALA A 110 6.91 -8.79 5.88
C ALA A 110 5.47 -8.96 6.39
N ASN A 111 4.85 -7.89 6.86
CA ASN A 111 3.48 -7.94 7.37
C ASN A 111 2.48 -8.37 6.30
N VAL A 112 2.53 -7.75 5.13
CA VAL A 112 1.60 -8.12 4.06
C VAL A 112 1.97 -9.44 3.43
N GLY A 113 3.26 -9.75 3.29
CA GLY A 113 3.72 -11.04 2.77
C GLY A 113 3.25 -12.20 3.62
N GLU A 114 3.25 -12.06 4.93
CA GLU A 114 2.72 -13.06 5.84
C GLU A 114 1.21 -13.26 5.66
N TRP A 115 0.46 -12.18 5.54
CA TRP A 115 -0.99 -12.26 5.35
C TRP A 115 -1.35 -13.00 4.06
N PHE A 116 -0.71 -12.66 2.94
CA PHE A 116 -0.93 -13.32 1.64
C PHE A 116 -0.40 -14.76 1.66
N GLY A 117 0.73 -14.99 2.30
CA GLY A 117 1.33 -16.33 2.42
C GLY A 117 0.44 -17.31 3.16
N ARG A 118 -0.22 -16.88 4.23
CA ARG A 118 -1.19 -17.69 4.98
C ARG A 118 -2.39 -18.10 4.13
N ARG A 119 -2.67 -17.37 3.07
CA ARG A 119 -3.79 -17.64 2.16
C ARG A 119 -3.39 -18.40 0.91
N GLY A 120 -2.15 -18.86 0.86
CA GLY A 120 -1.69 -19.80 -0.15
C GLY A 120 -0.80 -19.24 -1.25
N LEU A 121 -0.46 -17.95 -1.23
CA LEU A 121 0.49 -17.41 -2.19
C LEU A 121 1.93 -17.71 -1.74
N ALA A 122 2.78 -18.06 -2.71
CA ALA A 122 4.20 -18.25 -2.48
C ALA A 122 4.87 -16.87 -2.50
N ILE A 123 5.12 -16.30 -1.34
CA ILE A 123 5.70 -14.96 -1.18
C ILE A 123 7.14 -15.09 -0.67
N ASP A 124 8.08 -14.50 -1.41
CA ASP A 124 9.47 -14.35 -0.96
C ASP A 124 9.68 -12.89 -0.53
N VAL A 125 9.51 -12.64 0.76
CA VAL A 125 9.64 -11.30 1.35
C VAL A 125 11.00 -10.67 1.06
N GLU A 126 12.06 -11.46 1.18
CA GLU A 126 13.43 -10.92 0.99
C GLU A 126 13.69 -10.54 -0.47
N ALA A 127 13.15 -11.31 -1.42
CA ALA A 127 13.28 -10.98 -2.84
C ALA A 127 12.52 -9.69 -3.18
N VAL A 128 11.29 -9.53 -2.68
CA VAL A 128 10.50 -8.31 -2.89
C VAL A 128 11.21 -7.11 -2.26
N TYR A 129 11.68 -7.26 -1.03
CA TYR A 129 12.40 -6.19 -0.33
C TYR A 129 13.65 -5.77 -1.11
N ALA A 130 14.43 -6.73 -1.59
CA ALA A 130 15.65 -6.44 -2.36
C ALA A 130 15.36 -5.61 -3.62
N GLU A 131 14.28 -5.91 -4.33
CA GLU A 131 13.87 -5.13 -5.50
C GLU A 131 13.52 -3.68 -5.10
N LEU A 132 12.78 -3.50 -4.02
CA LEU A 132 12.37 -2.19 -3.54
C LEU A 132 13.57 -1.36 -3.09
N VAL A 133 14.51 -1.98 -2.39
CA VAL A 133 15.77 -1.31 -1.96
C VAL A 133 16.56 -0.84 -3.16
N THR A 134 16.68 -1.66 -4.19
CA THR A 134 17.36 -1.30 -5.43
C THR A 134 16.73 -0.05 -6.06
N VAL A 135 15.41 0.00 -6.13
CA VAL A 135 14.69 1.16 -6.67
C VAL A 135 14.92 2.40 -5.81
N ALA A 136 14.88 2.28 -4.50
CA ALA A 136 15.12 3.39 -3.58
C ALA A 136 16.53 3.99 -3.74
N TRP A 137 17.54 3.14 -3.97
CA TRP A 137 18.91 3.60 -4.18
C TRP A 137 19.13 4.24 -5.55
N LEU A 138 18.40 3.81 -6.58
CA LEU A 138 18.52 4.36 -7.93
C LEU A 138 17.67 5.62 -8.13
N GLY A 139 16.68 5.80 -7.31
CA GLY A 139 15.81 6.99 -7.34
C GLY A 139 16.36 8.11 -6.50
#